data_590df7acaa45a26f042a61959bc4ae0d
#
_entry.id   590df7acaa45a26f042a61959bc4ae0d
#
_cell.length_a   1.000
_cell.length_b   1.000
_cell.length_c   1.000
_cell.angle_alpha   90.00
_cell.angle_beta   90.00
_cell.angle_gamma   90.00
#
_symmetry.space_group_name_H-M   'P 1'
#
loop_
_entity.id
_entity.type
_entity.pdbx_description
1 polymer ?
#
loop_
_entity_poly.entity_id
_entity_poly.type
_entity_poly.pdbx_seq_one_letter_code
_entity_poly.pdbx_strand_id
1 'polypeptide(L)'
;MIRYKILIQYDGTNYSGFQSQKNKNTIQDKIETSLLYLNNNNPLRIHSASRTDAGVHALGQVAHFDLENDMPLKELKKAINARLDKEIRIVEAKKVKDDFHSRFDAIGKQYIYKCTLSNNPLFLNQKFYVRKIDFRKLNDCAKIIIGKHDFLSFSKFSDKKNNLCTIKESLWVNQDDNLYYYIKG
;
A
#
# COMPACT_ATOMS: atom_id res chain seq x y z
N MET A 1 -23.62 -12.48 -4.00
CA MET A 1 -22.17 -12.44 -3.61
C MET A 1 -22.03 -11.65 -2.32
N ILE A 2 -21.02 -11.97 -1.53
CA ILE A 2 -20.73 -11.28 -0.26
C ILE A 2 -19.45 -10.52 -0.41
N ARG A 3 -19.48 -9.21 -0.14
CA ARG A 3 -18.30 -8.35 -0.23
C ARG A 3 -17.47 -8.38 1.04
N TYR A 4 -16.18 -8.68 0.87
CA TYR A 4 -15.19 -8.69 1.93
C TYR A 4 -14.18 -7.57 1.72
N LYS A 5 -13.92 -6.81 2.78
CA LYS A 5 -12.79 -5.89 2.88
C LYS A 5 -11.66 -6.57 3.63
N ILE A 6 -10.44 -6.49 3.13
CA ILE A 6 -9.24 -7.02 3.76
C ILE A 6 -8.20 -5.92 3.99
N LEU A 7 -7.47 -6.06 5.09
CA LEU A 7 -6.27 -5.27 5.39
C LEU A 7 -5.04 -6.15 5.17
N ILE A 8 -4.12 -5.66 4.35
CA ILE A 8 -2.98 -6.42 3.85
C ILE A 8 -1.69 -5.77 4.31
N GLN A 9 -0.77 -6.57 4.84
CA GLN A 9 0.63 -6.21 5.04
C GLN A 9 1.50 -6.98 4.06
N TYR A 10 2.51 -6.33 3.51
CA TYR A 10 3.49 -7.00 2.65
C TYR A 10 4.86 -6.34 2.64
N ASP A 11 5.88 -7.17 2.51
CA ASP A 11 7.21 -6.78 2.07
C ASP A 11 7.24 -6.83 0.54
N GLY A 12 7.37 -5.68 -0.10
CA GLY A 12 7.32 -5.55 -1.55
C GLY A 12 8.64 -5.82 -2.27
N THR A 13 9.72 -6.12 -1.55
CA THR A 13 11.09 -6.22 -2.09
C THR A 13 11.16 -7.09 -3.34
N ASN A 14 10.52 -8.26 -3.33
CA ASN A 14 10.56 -9.24 -4.41
C ASN A 14 9.38 -9.15 -5.39
N TYR A 15 8.59 -8.08 -5.33
CA TYR A 15 7.39 -7.91 -6.14
C TYR A 15 7.48 -6.72 -7.08
N SER A 16 6.90 -6.87 -8.25
CA SER A 16 6.78 -5.83 -9.29
C SER A 16 5.66 -4.82 -9.01
N GLY A 17 5.39 -4.59 -7.71
CA GLY A 17 4.32 -3.73 -7.22
C GLY A 17 3.04 -4.50 -6.88
N PHE A 18 2.00 -3.73 -6.53
CA PHE A 18 0.72 -4.32 -6.13
C PHE A 18 -0.06 -4.85 -7.33
N GLN A 19 -0.27 -4.01 -8.35
CA GLN A 19 -1.19 -4.31 -9.44
C GLN A 19 -0.68 -5.43 -10.35
N SER A 20 -1.59 -6.35 -10.72
CA SER A 20 -1.37 -7.40 -11.71
C SER A 20 -0.79 -6.85 -13.02
N GLN A 21 0.25 -7.48 -13.51
CA GLN A 21 0.96 -7.16 -14.76
C GLN A 21 1.35 -8.45 -15.46
N LYS A 22 1.25 -8.46 -16.79
CA LYS A 22 1.60 -9.64 -17.61
C LYS A 22 3.06 -10.08 -17.33
N ASN A 23 3.23 -11.35 -17.00
CA ASN A 23 4.54 -11.99 -16.74
C ASN A 23 5.36 -11.35 -15.62
N LYS A 24 4.69 -10.77 -14.61
CA LYS A 24 5.34 -10.18 -13.44
C LYS A 24 4.85 -10.84 -12.15
N ASN A 25 5.71 -10.88 -11.14
CA ASN A 25 5.36 -11.32 -9.81
C ASN A 25 4.74 -10.13 -9.04
N THR A 26 3.43 -10.15 -8.78
CA THR A 26 2.72 -9.03 -8.14
C THR A 26 1.96 -9.46 -6.90
N ILE A 27 1.75 -8.53 -5.96
CA ILE A 27 0.98 -8.79 -4.73
C ILE A 27 -0.45 -9.19 -5.06
N GLN A 28 -1.08 -8.53 -6.03
CA GLN A 28 -2.44 -8.80 -6.46
C GLN A 28 -2.60 -10.23 -6.96
N ASP A 29 -1.71 -10.68 -7.85
CA ASP A 29 -1.81 -12.04 -8.43
C ASP A 29 -1.66 -13.12 -7.35
N LYS A 30 -0.78 -12.91 -6.36
CA LYS A 30 -0.63 -13.85 -5.23
C LYS A 30 -1.89 -13.97 -4.41
N ILE A 31 -2.55 -12.85 -4.11
CA ILE A 31 -3.79 -12.86 -3.34
C ILE A 31 -4.93 -13.48 -4.17
N GLU A 32 -5.07 -13.09 -5.44
CA GLU A 32 -6.10 -13.66 -6.33
C GLU A 32 -5.93 -15.18 -6.50
N THR A 33 -4.69 -15.67 -6.66
CA THR A 33 -4.39 -17.11 -6.71
C THR A 33 -4.79 -17.81 -5.40
N SER A 34 -4.52 -17.20 -4.24
CA SER A 34 -4.91 -17.78 -2.95
C SER A 34 -6.43 -17.89 -2.78
N LEU A 35 -7.18 -16.98 -3.41
CA LEU A 35 -8.64 -16.92 -3.36
C LEU A 35 -9.32 -17.89 -4.34
N LEU A 36 -8.65 -18.35 -5.39
CA LEU A 36 -9.23 -19.31 -6.35
C LEU A 36 -9.83 -20.53 -5.65
N TYR A 37 -9.13 -21.11 -4.68
CA TYR A 37 -9.59 -22.29 -3.94
C TYR A 37 -10.83 -22.04 -3.08
N LEU A 38 -11.06 -20.78 -2.70
CA LEU A 38 -12.23 -20.37 -1.91
C LEU A 38 -13.42 -20.01 -2.78
N ASN A 39 -13.18 -19.83 -4.08
CA ASN A 39 -14.19 -19.45 -5.07
C ASN A 39 -14.41 -20.57 -6.11
N ASN A 40 -14.40 -21.83 -5.69
CA ASN A 40 -14.62 -23.00 -6.55
C ASN A 40 -13.74 -23.02 -7.81
N ASN A 41 -12.51 -22.56 -7.70
CA ASN A 41 -11.53 -22.34 -8.79
C ASN A 41 -12.00 -21.32 -9.86
N ASN A 42 -13.01 -20.53 -9.59
CA ASN A 42 -13.40 -19.42 -10.45
C ASN A 42 -12.49 -18.21 -10.15
N PRO A 43 -11.87 -17.61 -11.17
CA PRO A 43 -11.08 -16.41 -10.99
C PRO A 43 -11.93 -15.26 -10.41
N LEU A 44 -11.37 -14.55 -9.44
CA LEU A 44 -11.97 -13.33 -8.94
C LEU A 44 -10.94 -12.22 -8.92
N ARG A 45 -11.38 -10.99 -8.94
CA ARG A 45 -10.51 -9.82 -8.93
C ARG A 45 -10.60 -9.08 -7.61
N ILE A 46 -9.43 -8.72 -7.05
CA ILE A 46 -9.38 -7.84 -5.91
C ILE A 46 -9.20 -6.38 -6.38
N HIS A 47 -9.83 -5.45 -5.66
CA HIS A 47 -9.75 -4.02 -5.90
C HIS A 47 -9.08 -3.34 -4.72
N SER A 48 -7.90 -2.75 -4.93
CA SER A 48 -7.15 -2.08 -3.88
C SER A 48 -7.49 -0.60 -3.75
N ALA A 49 -7.26 -0.04 -2.57
CA ALA A 49 -7.38 1.39 -2.30
C ALA A 49 -6.36 2.22 -3.09
N SER A 50 -5.15 1.68 -3.27
CA SER A 50 -4.10 2.32 -4.08
C SER A 50 -3.18 1.27 -4.70
N ARG A 51 -2.45 1.71 -5.73
CA ARG A 51 -1.35 0.94 -6.31
C ARG A 51 -0.07 1.35 -5.60
N THR A 52 0.80 0.38 -5.36
CA THR A 52 2.19 0.62 -4.94
C THR A 52 3.12 0.17 -6.05
N ASP A 53 4.22 0.88 -6.24
CA ASP A 53 5.24 0.53 -7.22
C ASP A 53 6.09 -0.67 -6.76
N ALA A 54 6.96 -1.16 -7.65
CA ALA A 54 7.87 -2.25 -7.36
C ALA A 54 8.75 -1.93 -6.12
N GLY A 55 8.93 -2.92 -5.25
CA GLY A 55 9.72 -2.79 -4.03
C GLY A 55 9.03 -2.09 -2.87
N VAL A 56 7.89 -1.44 -3.06
CA VAL A 56 7.18 -0.71 -1.99
C VAL A 56 6.48 -1.69 -1.05
N HIS A 57 6.70 -1.50 0.25
CA HIS A 57 6.03 -2.25 1.31
C HIS A 57 4.69 -1.63 1.70
N ALA A 58 3.85 -2.37 2.42
CA ALA A 58 2.64 -1.82 3.05
C ALA A 58 2.46 -2.36 4.46
N LEU A 59 2.08 -1.48 5.38
CA LEU A 59 1.64 -1.83 6.74
C LEU A 59 0.13 -2.02 6.82
N GLY A 60 -0.63 -1.56 5.82
CA GLY A 60 -2.09 -1.58 5.88
C GLY A 60 -2.74 -1.20 4.54
N GLN A 61 -2.44 -1.92 3.45
CA GLN A 61 -3.16 -1.76 2.19
C GLN A 61 -4.56 -2.33 2.34
N VAL A 62 -5.57 -1.56 1.95
CA VAL A 62 -6.96 -2.01 1.93
C VAL A 62 -7.33 -2.52 0.53
N ALA A 63 -7.99 -3.66 0.48
CA ALA A 63 -8.60 -4.17 -0.74
C ALA A 63 -9.99 -4.78 -0.44
N HIS A 64 -10.80 -4.97 -1.48
CA HIS A 64 -12.06 -5.71 -1.40
C HIS A 64 -12.19 -6.69 -2.56
N PHE A 65 -13.03 -7.69 -2.35
CA PHE A 65 -13.43 -8.68 -3.33
C PHE A 65 -14.80 -9.29 -2.95
N ASP A 66 -15.41 -9.98 -3.88
CA ASP A 66 -16.70 -10.64 -3.69
C ASP A 66 -16.52 -12.17 -3.77
N LEU A 67 -17.13 -12.90 -2.82
CA LEU A 67 -17.27 -14.35 -2.86
C LEU A 67 -18.73 -14.77 -3.00
N GLU A 68 -18.96 -15.90 -3.64
CA GLU A 68 -20.31 -16.48 -3.74
C GLU A 68 -20.79 -17.01 -2.39
N ASN A 69 -19.90 -17.71 -1.68
CA ASN A 69 -20.23 -18.36 -0.41
C ASN A 69 -19.85 -17.50 0.79
N ASP A 70 -20.70 -17.53 1.79
CA ASP A 70 -20.40 -16.91 3.08
C ASP A 70 -19.38 -17.75 3.85
N MET A 71 -18.35 -17.05 4.36
CA MET A 71 -17.33 -17.66 5.19
C MET A 71 -17.16 -16.91 6.51
N PRO A 72 -16.95 -17.63 7.65
CA PRO A 72 -16.53 -17.03 8.89
C PRO A 72 -15.21 -16.27 8.71
N LEU A 73 -15.12 -15.03 9.17
CA LEU A 73 -13.98 -14.13 8.92
C LEU A 73 -12.63 -14.70 9.39
N LYS A 74 -12.64 -15.41 10.50
CA LYS A 74 -11.44 -16.07 11.05
C LYS A 74 -10.93 -17.18 10.11
N GLU A 75 -11.84 -17.96 9.57
CA GLU A 75 -11.53 -19.05 8.63
C GLU A 75 -11.08 -18.50 7.29
N LEU A 76 -11.79 -17.51 6.75
CA LEU A 76 -11.41 -16.81 5.53
C LEU A 76 -9.96 -16.29 5.62
N LYS A 77 -9.64 -15.55 6.68
CA LYS A 77 -8.30 -15.04 6.91
C LYS A 77 -7.24 -16.16 7.00
N LYS A 78 -7.55 -17.24 7.72
CA LYS A 78 -6.66 -18.39 7.87
C LYS A 78 -6.44 -19.10 6.53
N ALA A 79 -7.50 -19.31 5.76
CA ALA A 79 -7.45 -20.00 4.46
C ALA A 79 -6.64 -19.23 3.40
N ILE A 80 -6.82 -17.90 3.33
CA ILE A 80 -6.01 -17.03 2.44
C ILE A 80 -4.54 -17.10 2.86
N ASN A 81 -4.25 -16.84 4.14
CA ASN A 81 -2.88 -16.78 4.65
C ASN A 81 -2.12 -18.11 4.57
N ALA A 82 -2.80 -19.24 4.55
CA ALA A 82 -2.17 -20.56 4.39
C ALA A 82 -1.57 -20.77 2.98
N ARG A 83 -1.96 -19.96 2.01
CA ARG A 83 -1.55 -20.07 0.60
C ARG A 83 -0.72 -18.88 0.10
N LEU A 84 -0.59 -17.85 0.93
CA LEU A 84 0.23 -16.70 0.62
C LEU A 84 1.70 -16.94 0.94
N ASP A 85 2.56 -16.31 0.15
CA ASP A 85 3.99 -16.23 0.46
C ASP A 85 4.19 -15.56 1.84
N LYS A 86 5.27 -15.88 2.52
CA LYS A 86 5.56 -15.36 3.88
C LYS A 86 5.65 -13.82 3.94
N GLU A 87 5.95 -13.20 2.82
CA GLU A 87 6.05 -11.75 2.63
C GLU A 87 4.70 -11.04 2.56
N ILE A 88 3.58 -11.77 2.39
CA ILE A 88 2.25 -11.19 2.28
C ILE A 88 1.36 -11.75 3.39
N ARG A 89 0.62 -10.87 4.08
CA ARG A 89 -0.27 -11.28 5.17
C ARG A 89 -1.58 -10.49 5.17
N ILE A 90 -2.71 -11.21 5.22
CA ILE A 90 -4.00 -10.63 5.55
C ILE A 90 -4.07 -10.51 7.07
N VAL A 91 -4.12 -9.29 7.60
CA VAL A 91 -4.16 -9.03 9.04
C VAL A 91 -5.57 -8.87 9.57
N GLU A 92 -6.47 -8.38 8.73
CA GLU A 92 -7.88 -8.21 9.07
C GLU A 92 -8.76 -8.53 7.86
N ALA A 93 -9.95 -9.09 8.13
CA ALA A 93 -11.01 -9.26 7.16
C ALA A 93 -12.34 -8.81 7.78
N LYS A 94 -13.20 -8.14 7.01
CA LYS A 94 -14.54 -7.70 7.42
C LYS A 94 -15.51 -7.89 6.27
N LYS A 95 -16.76 -8.26 6.57
CA LYS A 95 -17.86 -8.13 5.63
C LYS A 95 -18.25 -6.65 5.54
N VAL A 96 -18.54 -6.20 4.36
CA VAL A 96 -18.96 -4.81 4.09
C VAL A 96 -20.18 -4.82 3.18
N LYS A 97 -20.82 -3.67 3.05
CA LYS A 97 -21.96 -3.49 2.13
C LYS A 97 -21.50 -3.68 0.68
N ASP A 98 -22.43 -4.07 -0.19
CA ASP A 98 -22.14 -4.35 -1.60
C ASP A 98 -21.72 -3.11 -2.40
N ASP A 99 -22.07 -1.91 -1.92
CA ASP A 99 -21.67 -0.62 -2.50
C ASP A 99 -20.28 -0.15 -2.07
N PHE A 100 -19.68 -0.78 -1.03
CA PHE A 100 -18.33 -0.42 -0.57
C PHE A 100 -17.29 -0.60 -1.67
N HIS A 101 -16.47 0.43 -1.87
CA HIS A 101 -15.34 0.36 -2.80
C HIS A 101 -14.05 0.88 -2.16
N SER A 102 -13.05 0.01 -1.97
CA SER A 102 -11.81 0.31 -1.23
C SER A 102 -11.07 1.57 -1.73
N ARG A 103 -11.18 1.92 -3.01
CA ARG A 103 -10.54 3.12 -3.57
C ARG A 103 -11.38 4.38 -3.40
N PHE A 104 -12.70 4.29 -3.63
CA PHE A 104 -13.56 5.48 -3.65
C PHE A 104 -14.01 5.87 -2.25
N ASP A 105 -14.14 4.91 -1.32
CA ASP A 105 -14.47 5.16 0.08
C ASP A 105 -13.24 5.36 0.97
N ALA A 106 -12.05 5.45 0.36
CA ALA A 106 -10.84 5.77 1.09
C ALA A 106 -10.88 7.22 1.57
N ILE A 107 -10.79 7.44 2.89
CA ILE A 107 -10.82 8.76 3.53
C ILE A 107 -9.44 9.44 3.57
N GLY A 108 -8.40 8.71 3.21
CA GLY A 108 -7.02 9.22 3.17
C GLY A 108 -6.01 8.10 3.01
N LYS A 109 -4.76 8.48 2.79
CA LYS A 109 -3.61 7.59 2.67
C LYS A 109 -2.43 8.17 3.42
N GLN A 110 -1.67 7.30 4.06
CA GLN A 110 -0.42 7.69 4.71
C GLN A 110 0.74 6.93 4.07
N TYR A 111 1.80 7.66 3.77
CA TYR A 111 3.07 7.07 3.32
C TYR A 111 4.17 7.40 4.30
N ILE A 112 5.09 6.45 4.47
CA ILE A 112 6.30 6.61 5.27
C ILE A 112 7.50 6.34 4.37
N TYR A 113 8.34 7.35 4.16
CA TYR A 113 9.61 7.18 3.48
C TYR A 113 10.72 7.08 4.51
N LYS A 114 11.50 6.00 4.43
CA LYS A 114 12.52 5.68 5.43
C LYS A 114 13.91 5.91 4.83
N CYS A 115 14.71 6.75 5.48
CA CYS A 115 16.10 6.97 5.14
C CYS A 115 17.01 6.60 6.30
N THR A 116 18.30 6.41 6.03
CA THR A 116 19.33 6.19 7.03
C THR A 116 20.64 6.90 6.63
N LEU A 117 21.36 7.41 7.61
CA LEU A 117 22.72 7.93 7.46
C LEU A 117 23.77 6.82 7.60
N SER A 118 23.36 5.64 8.06
CA SER A 118 24.22 4.47 8.22
C SER A 118 24.31 3.67 6.92
N ASN A 119 25.53 3.47 6.41
CA ASN A 119 25.78 2.59 5.24
C ASN A 119 25.81 1.11 5.64
N ASN A 120 24.82 0.67 6.43
CA ASN A 120 24.72 -0.72 6.90
C ASN A 120 23.95 -1.56 5.88
N PRO A 121 24.54 -2.65 5.33
CA PRO A 121 23.90 -3.50 4.32
C PRO A 121 22.61 -4.17 4.83
N LEU A 122 22.41 -4.32 6.14
CA LEU A 122 21.17 -4.86 6.72
C LEU A 122 19.94 -3.97 6.48
N PHE A 123 20.13 -2.71 6.10
CA PHE A 123 19.03 -1.76 5.85
C PHE A 123 18.71 -1.54 4.37
N LEU A 124 19.46 -2.15 3.45
CA LEU A 124 19.37 -1.88 2.00
C LEU A 124 17.96 -2.01 1.43
N ASN A 125 17.17 -3.00 1.89
CA ASN A 125 15.81 -3.24 1.39
C ASN A 125 14.73 -2.51 2.20
N GLN A 126 15.11 -1.80 3.26
CA GLN A 126 14.15 -1.17 4.17
C GLN A 126 14.28 0.35 4.25
N LYS A 127 15.46 0.88 3.96
CA LYS A 127 15.78 2.31 4.11
C LYS A 127 16.66 2.79 2.97
N PHE A 128 16.43 4.01 2.54
CA PHE A 128 17.27 4.66 1.55
C PHE A 128 18.49 5.32 2.22
N TYR A 129 19.69 4.92 1.82
CA TYR A 129 20.92 5.52 2.34
C TYR A 129 21.11 6.93 1.81
N VAL A 130 21.36 7.88 2.69
CA VAL A 130 21.71 9.27 2.37
C VAL A 130 23.02 9.67 3.05
N ARG A 131 23.92 10.30 2.32
CA ARG A 131 25.26 10.64 2.84
C ARG A 131 25.24 11.84 3.79
N LYS A 132 24.47 12.85 3.45
CA LYS A 132 24.39 14.12 4.20
C LYS A 132 23.03 14.75 3.97
N ILE A 133 22.45 15.30 5.01
CA ILE A 133 21.14 15.93 4.94
C ILE A 133 21.06 17.13 5.87
N ASP A 134 20.38 18.19 5.43
CA ASP A 134 20.00 19.31 6.27
C ASP A 134 18.57 19.10 6.76
N PHE A 135 18.44 18.59 7.97
CA PHE A 135 17.15 18.23 8.57
C PHE A 135 16.21 19.45 8.73
N ARG A 136 16.75 20.66 8.96
CA ARG A 136 15.93 21.87 9.06
C ARG A 136 15.29 22.18 7.72
N LYS A 137 16.08 22.21 6.64
CA LYS A 137 15.57 22.45 5.29
C LYS A 137 14.55 21.39 4.85
N LEU A 138 14.73 20.12 5.22
CA LEU A 138 13.76 19.09 4.94
C LEU A 138 12.39 19.39 5.57
N ASN A 139 12.36 19.80 6.83
CA ASN A 139 11.11 20.15 7.50
C ASN A 139 10.51 21.45 6.99
N ASP A 140 11.32 22.41 6.60
CA ASP A 140 10.80 23.63 5.97
C ASP A 140 10.16 23.33 4.62
N CYS A 141 10.76 22.49 3.78
CA CYS A 141 10.15 22.00 2.54
C CYS A 141 8.89 21.17 2.80
N ALA A 142 8.90 20.31 3.83
CA ALA A 142 7.74 19.48 4.18
C ALA A 142 6.52 20.33 4.55
N LYS A 143 6.71 21.45 5.23
CA LYS A 143 5.63 22.37 5.60
C LYS A 143 4.96 23.03 4.39
N ILE A 144 5.73 23.33 3.33
CA ILE A 144 5.24 24.03 2.14
C ILE A 144 4.12 23.24 1.43
N ILE A 145 4.18 21.90 1.45
CA ILE A 145 3.21 21.07 0.75
C ILE A 145 1.94 20.76 1.57
N ILE A 146 1.87 21.21 2.83
CA ILE A 146 0.66 21.06 3.63
C ILE A 146 -0.43 21.98 3.08
N GLY A 147 -1.65 21.46 2.95
CA GLY A 147 -2.78 22.16 2.38
C GLY A 147 -3.23 21.61 1.04
N LYS A 148 -4.01 22.39 0.30
CA LYS A 148 -4.54 22.02 -1.02
C LYS A 148 -3.67 22.65 -2.11
N HIS A 149 -3.00 21.81 -2.89
CA HIS A 149 -2.08 22.25 -3.95
C HIS A 149 -2.32 21.49 -5.25
N ASP A 150 -1.91 22.09 -6.36
CA ASP A 150 -1.78 21.39 -7.64
C ASP A 150 -0.40 20.70 -7.69
N PHE A 151 -0.44 19.37 -7.77
CA PHE A 151 0.75 18.53 -7.85
C PHE A 151 1.10 18.08 -9.28
N LEU A 152 0.64 18.81 -10.31
CA LEU A 152 0.92 18.48 -11.71
C LEU A 152 2.43 18.29 -11.96
N SER A 153 3.26 19.21 -11.45
CA SER A 153 4.73 19.16 -11.60
C SER A 153 5.39 17.95 -10.92
N PHE A 154 4.69 17.28 -10.01
CA PHE A 154 5.14 16.06 -9.31
C PHE A 154 4.51 14.79 -9.85
N SER A 155 3.67 14.87 -10.89
CA SER A 155 2.97 13.74 -11.47
C SER A 155 3.55 13.37 -12.85
N LYS A 156 3.41 12.10 -13.23
CA LYS A 156 3.61 11.72 -14.63
C LYS A 156 2.53 12.39 -15.47
N PHE A 157 2.90 12.82 -16.68
CA PHE A 157 1.93 13.38 -17.63
C PHE A 157 0.76 12.40 -17.81
N SER A 158 -0.44 12.90 -17.62
CA SER A 158 -1.67 12.15 -17.82
C SER A 158 -2.79 13.11 -18.22
N ASP A 159 -3.76 12.62 -19.00
CA ASP A 159 -4.95 13.38 -19.41
C ASP A 159 -5.93 13.67 -18.25
N LYS A 160 -5.51 13.45 -17.02
CA LYS A 160 -6.33 13.79 -15.85
C LYS A 160 -6.49 15.28 -15.73
N LYS A 161 -7.74 15.74 -15.75
CA LYS A 161 -8.10 17.16 -15.64
C LYS A 161 -7.89 17.77 -14.26
N ASN A 162 -7.61 16.99 -13.23
CA ASN A 162 -7.48 17.48 -11.85
C ASN A 162 -6.30 16.81 -11.13
N ASN A 163 -5.28 17.60 -10.81
CA ASN A 163 -4.11 17.20 -10.03
C ASN A 163 -4.12 17.80 -8.62
N LEU A 164 -5.23 18.42 -8.21
CA LEU A 164 -5.39 18.96 -6.87
C LEU A 164 -5.39 17.82 -5.84
N CYS A 165 -4.54 17.97 -4.84
CA CYS A 165 -4.47 17.06 -3.71
C CYS A 165 -4.39 17.85 -2.41
N THR A 166 -5.00 17.34 -1.34
CA THR A 166 -4.92 17.94 -0.01
C THR A 166 -4.00 17.11 0.86
N ILE A 167 -2.89 17.70 1.28
CA ILE A 167 -1.97 17.11 2.24
C ILE A 167 -2.33 17.62 3.64
N LYS A 168 -2.66 16.69 4.54
CA LYS A 168 -3.07 16.99 5.92
C LYS A 168 -1.88 17.03 6.86
N GLU A 169 -0.90 16.17 6.64
CA GLU A 169 0.31 16.04 7.45
C GLU A 169 1.51 15.81 6.54
N SER A 170 2.62 16.47 6.86
CA SER A 170 3.89 16.32 6.16
C SER A 170 5.02 16.72 7.11
N LEU A 171 5.83 15.73 7.55
CA LEU A 171 6.91 15.99 8.50
C LEU A 171 8.02 14.96 8.39
N TRP A 172 9.24 15.41 8.67
CA TRP A 172 10.38 14.56 8.90
C TRP A 172 10.64 14.37 10.39
N VAL A 173 10.92 13.15 10.80
CA VAL A 173 11.33 12.79 12.16
C VAL A 173 12.72 12.18 12.10
N ASN A 174 13.61 12.67 12.95
CA ASN A 174 14.95 12.12 13.12
C ASN A 174 15.00 11.23 14.37
N GLN A 175 15.50 10.03 14.23
CA GLN A 175 15.74 9.07 15.31
C GLN A 175 17.15 8.49 15.11
N ASP A 176 18.11 9.06 15.78
CA ASP A 176 19.54 8.74 15.65
C ASP A 176 20.00 8.85 14.19
N ASP A 177 20.51 7.77 13.60
CA ASP A 177 20.91 7.68 12.20
C ASP A 177 19.74 7.44 11.22
N ASN A 178 18.51 7.46 11.69
CA ASN A 178 17.34 7.15 10.85
C ASN A 178 16.44 8.37 10.68
N LEU A 179 15.96 8.56 9.47
CA LEU A 179 15.06 9.64 9.10
C LEU A 179 13.78 9.04 8.54
N TYR A 180 12.66 9.52 9.02
CA TYR A 180 11.34 9.08 8.59
C TYR A 180 10.56 10.27 8.07
N TYR A 181 10.12 10.19 6.82
CA TYR A 181 9.19 11.18 6.28
C TYR A 181 7.78 10.61 6.31
N TYR A 182 6.91 11.30 7.00
CA TYR A 182 5.48 11.00 7.08
C TYR A 182 4.70 11.98 6.23
N ILE A 183 3.85 11.45 5.34
CA ILE A 183 2.93 12.26 4.55
C ILE A 183 1.55 11.60 4.56
N LYS A 184 0.50 12.41 4.78
CA LYS A 184 -0.88 11.97 4.83
C LYS A 184 -1.77 12.93 4.06
N GLY A 185 -2.60 12.38 3.19
CA GLY A 185 -3.57 13.12 2.39
C GLY A 185 -4.85 12.34 2.14
#